data_66ce6dc53fa61f6b7c279ae6198a2fed
#
_entry.id   66ce6dc53fa61f6b7c279ae6198a2fed
#
_cell.length_a   1.000
_cell.length_b   1.000
_cell.length_c   1.000
_cell.angle_alpha   90.00
_cell.angle_beta   90.00
_cell.angle_gamma   90.00
#
_symmetry.space_group_name_H-M   'P 1'
#
loop_
_entity.id
_entity.type
_entity.pdbx_description
1 polymer ?
#
loop_
_entity_poly.entity_id
_entity_poly.type
_entity_poly.pdbx_seq_one_letter_code
_entity_poly.pdbx_strand_id
1 'polypeptide(L)'
;MRITRRTLAAAGALALAAASSPMTARAESADEAAVRKAIDDLTKAMLAADRAGLEALVADQLSYGHSAGRLETKADFVGVIAGKKTIYKSIVLSDPTVAVVGNNAIARHIFAAETEADGKPGSAKVGVLQVWVKDGGAWKLLARQAFRT
;
A
#
# COMPACT_ATOMS: atom_id res chain seq x y z
N MET A 1 24.91 83.67 10.63
CA MET A 1 23.84 82.73 10.93
C MET A 1 23.94 81.58 9.89
N ARG A 2 24.47 80.41 10.31
CA ARG A 2 24.78 79.32 9.38
C ARG A 2 24.00 78.10 9.80
N ILE A 3 23.09 77.63 8.93
CA ILE A 3 22.27 76.45 9.13
C ILE A 3 22.96 75.24 8.47
N THR A 4 23.41 74.31 9.25
CA THR A 4 24.00 73.06 8.75
C THR A 4 22.93 71.98 8.67
N ARG A 5 22.67 71.49 7.48
CA ARG A 5 21.80 70.28 7.23
C ARG A 5 22.62 69.02 7.50
N ARG A 6 22.15 68.19 8.40
CA ARG A 6 22.62 66.82 8.51
C ARG A 6 21.51 65.90 8.05
N THR A 7 21.77 65.27 6.93
CA THR A 7 20.95 64.17 6.37
C THR A 7 21.31 62.87 7.09
N LEU A 8 20.33 62.28 7.78
CA LEU A 8 20.42 60.91 8.26
C LEU A 8 19.84 60.01 7.18
N ALA A 9 20.69 59.17 6.58
CA ALA A 9 20.27 58.05 5.77
C ALA A 9 19.98 56.86 6.69
N ALA A 10 18.73 56.48 6.82
CA ALA A 10 18.33 55.25 7.49
C ALA A 10 18.27 54.11 6.45
N ALA A 11 19.24 53.22 6.49
CA ALA A 11 19.24 51.99 5.69
C ALA A 11 18.33 50.96 6.40
N GLY A 12 17.16 50.76 5.86
CA GLY A 12 16.25 49.68 6.30
C GLY A 12 16.67 48.36 5.68
N ALA A 13 17.25 47.48 6.50
CA ALA A 13 17.48 46.08 6.10
C ALA A 13 16.18 45.30 6.26
N LEU A 14 15.52 44.96 5.13
CA LEU A 14 14.46 43.99 5.11
C LEU A 14 15.07 42.60 5.27
N ALA A 15 14.98 42.03 6.45
CA ALA A 15 15.24 40.60 6.66
C ALA A 15 14.03 39.78 6.15
N LEU A 16 14.15 39.18 4.99
CA LEU A 16 13.21 38.11 4.57
C LEU A 16 13.48 36.87 5.43
N ALA A 17 12.67 36.70 6.47
CA ALA A 17 12.59 35.44 7.19
C ALA A 17 11.86 34.45 6.27
N ALA A 18 12.60 33.59 5.57
CA ALA A 18 12.04 32.42 4.91
C ALA A 18 11.50 31.47 6.01
N ALA A 19 10.19 31.52 6.23
CA ALA A 19 9.51 30.55 7.06
C ALA A 19 9.52 29.20 6.34
N SER A 20 10.57 28.42 6.54
CA SER A 20 10.58 27.00 6.23
C SER A 20 9.61 26.32 7.20
N SER A 21 8.34 26.17 6.80
CA SER A 21 7.40 25.33 7.50
C SER A 21 7.96 23.91 7.53
N PRO A 22 8.19 23.30 8.69
CA PRO A 22 8.55 21.89 8.73
C PRO A 22 7.39 21.10 8.11
N MET A 23 7.66 20.38 7.04
CA MET A 23 6.75 19.33 6.58
C MET A 23 6.68 18.30 7.73
N THR A 24 5.68 18.45 8.59
CA THR A 24 5.38 17.44 9.61
C THR A 24 4.98 16.18 8.86
N ALA A 25 5.87 15.20 8.84
CA ALA A 25 5.51 13.85 8.45
C ALA A 25 4.30 13.44 9.30
N ARG A 26 3.16 13.22 8.65
CA ARG A 26 1.95 12.77 9.35
C ARG A 26 2.26 11.43 10.00
N ALA A 27 2.09 11.34 11.32
CA ALA A 27 2.23 10.09 12.03
C ALA A 27 1.22 9.07 11.46
N GLU A 28 1.67 7.83 11.24
CA GLU A 28 0.83 6.74 10.79
C GLU A 28 -0.28 6.49 11.81
N SER A 29 -1.52 6.36 11.34
CA SER A 29 -2.66 6.05 12.21
C SER A 29 -2.64 4.58 12.63
N ALA A 30 -3.29 4.23 13.74
CA ALA A 30 -3.43 2.84 14.18
C ALA A 30 -4.09 1.95 13.12
N ASP A 31 -5.05 2.49 12.37
CA ASP A 31 -5.70 1.77 11.29
C ASP A 31 -4.79 1.60 10.06
N GLU A 32 -3.97 2.60 9.71
CA GLU A 32 -2.95 2.44 8.66
C GLU A 32 -1.95 1.34 9.01
N ALA A 33 -1.46 1.31 10.25
CA ALA A 33 -0.57 0.25 10.74
C ALA A 33 -1.25 -1.13 10.73
N ALA A 34 -2.54 -1.21 11.09
CA ALA A 34 -3.32 -2.45 11.05
C ALA A 34 -3.51 -2.97 9.62
N VAL A 35 -3.75 -2.07 8.64
CA VAL A 35 -3.83 -2.45 7.21
C VAL A 35 -2.48 -2.94 6.70
N ARG A 36 -1.36 -2.28 7.04
CA ARG A 36 -0.02 -2.76 6.67
C ARG A 36 0.24 -4.16 7.23
N LYS A 37 -0.12 -4.38 8.51
CA LYS A 37 -0.02 -5.71 9.11
C LYS A 37 -0.87 -6.74 8.37
N ALA A 38 -2.09 -6.41 7.98
CA ALA A 38 -2.95 -7.32 7.21
C ALA A 38 -2.37 -7.65 5.84
N ILE A 39 -1.71 -6.71 5.17
CA ILE A 39 -0.97 -6.93 3.90
C ILE A 39 0.20 -7.90 4.13
N ASP A 40 0.97 -7.71 5.20
CA ASP A 40 2.09 -8.60 5.55
C ASP A 40 1.60 -10.01 5.90
N ASP A 41 0.51 -10.12 6.66
CA ASP A 41 -0.09 -11.40 7.03
C ASP A 41 -0.64 -12.13 5.79
N LEU A 42 -1.27 -11.39 4.86
CA LEU A 42 -1.71 -11.94 3.57
C LEU A 42 -0.52 -12.48 2.76
N THR A 43 0.57 -11.73 2.70
CA THR A 43 1.80 -12.15 2.00
C THR A 43 2.37 -13.44 2.60
N LYS A 44 2.42 -13.53 3.94
CA LYS A 44 2.85 -14.75 4.65
C LYS A 44 1.92 -15.94 4.38
N ALA A 45 0.61 -15.71 4.42
CA ALA A 45 -0.37 -16.76 4.13
C ALA A 45 -0.27 -17.27 2.69
N MET A 46 0.00 -16.37 1.71
CA MET A 46 0.25 -16.76 0.32
C MET A 46 1.51 -17.61 0.19
N LEU A 47 2.62 -17.22 0.81
CA LEU A 47 3.88 -17.97 0.80
C LEU A 47 3.74 -19.36 1.46
N ALA A 48 2.99 -19.44 2.55
CA ALA A 48 2.76 -20.68 3.28
C ALA A 48 1.67 -21.57 2.66
N ALA A 49 0.92 -21.08 1.66
CA ALA A 49 -0.31 -21.70 1.16
C ALA A 49 -1.31 -22.00 2.30
N ASP A 50 -1.38 -21.11 3.29
CA ASP A 50 -2.20 -21.24 4.49
C ASP A 50 -3.66 -20.90 4.19
N ARG A 51 -4.48 -21.94 4.01
CA ARG A 51 -5.92 -21.79 3.72
C ARG A 51 -6.63 -20.95 4.78
N ALA A 52 -6.43 -21.28 6.05
CA ALA A 52 -7.16 -20.62 7.14
C ALA A 52 -6.78 -19.13 7.24
N GLY A 53 -5.50 -18.80 7.10
CA GLY A 53 -5.02 -17.43 7.04
C GLY A 53 -5.58 -16.66 5.85
N LEU A 54 -5.60 -17.26 4.67
CA LEU A 54 -6.18 -16.65 3.47
C LEU A 54 -7.68 -16.38 3.62
N GLU A 55 -8.44 -17.37 4.12
CA GLU A 55 -9.90 -17.25 4.34
C GLU A 55 -10.24 -16.15 5.35
N ALA A 56 -9.45 -16.00 6.41
CA ALA A 56 -9.64 -14.96 7.43
C ALA A 56 -9.34 -13.54 6.92
N LEU A 57 -8.34 -13.39 6.04
CA LEU A 57 -7.88 -12.09 5.56
C LEU A 57 -8.64 -11.57 4.33
N VAL A 58 -9.45 -12.41 3.68
CA VAL A 58 -10.15 -12.08 2.44
C VAL A 58 -11.65 -11.98 2.69
N ALA A 59 -12.27 -10.88 2.25
CA ALA A 59 -13.72 -10.72 2.32
C ALA A 59 -14.44 -11.68 1.37
N ASP A 60 -15.65 -12.12 1.73
CA ASP A 60 -16.44 -13.05 0.91
C ASP A 60 -16.76 -12.47 -0.48
N GLN A 61 -16.83 -11.15 -0.58
CA GLN A 61 -17.12 -10.41 -1.80
C GLN A 61 -15.86 -10.06 -2.61
N LEU A 62 -14.71 -10.69 -2.35
CA LEU A 62 -13.46 -10.37 -3.06
C LEU A 62 -13.68 -10.30 -4.58
N SER A 63 -13.20 -9.22 -5.18
CA SER A 63 -13.00 -9.08 -6.61
C SER A 63 -11.52 -8.87 -6.90
N TYR A 64 -10.89 -9.84 -7.54
CA TYR A 64 -9.48 -9.76 -7.91
C TYR A 64 -9.31 -9.78 -9.44
N GLY A 65 -8.85 -8.66 -10.00
CA GLY A 65 -8.49 -8.55 -11.41
C GLY A 65 -6.99 -8.76 -11.63
N HIS A 66 -6.64 -9.71 -12.48
CA HIS A 66 -5.27 -9.93 -12.94
C HIS A 66 -4.91 -8.96 -14.07
N SER A 67 -3.61 -8.71 -14.25
CA SER A 67 -3.10 -7.81 -15.30
C SER A 67 -3.43 -8.26 -16.74
N ALA A 68 -3.80 -9.52 -16.92
CA ALA A 68 -4.27 -10.08 -18.21
C ALA A 68 -5.80 -10.09 -18.35
N GLY A 69 -6.54 -9.48 -17.40
CA GLY A 69 -8.00 -9.33 -17.46
C GLY A 69 -8.81 -10.47 -16.83
N ARG A 70 -8.17 -11.54 -16.33
CA ARG A 70 -8.88 -12.60 -15.62
C ARG A 70 -9.37 -12.08 -14.25
N LEU A 71 -10.61 -12.43 -13.90
CA LEU A 71 -11.20 -12.12 -12.58
C LEU A 71 -11.22 -13.38 -11.72
N GLU A 72 -10.97 -13.20 -10.43
CA GLU A 72 -11.07 -14.24 -9.41
C GLU A 72 -11.96 -13.78 -8.25
N THR A 73 -12.75 -14.72 -7.75
CA THR A 73 -13.47 -14.62 -6.49
C THR A 73 -12.58 -15.04 -5.31
N LYS A 74 -13.07 -14.89 -4.07
CA LYS A 74 -12.42 -15.46 -2.88
C LYS A 74 -12.15 -16.96 -3.03
N ALA A 75 -13.14 -17.72 -3.51
CA ALA A 75 -13.00 -19.16 -3.67
C ALA A 75 -11.90 -19.52 -4.67
N ASP A 76 -11.81 -18.79 -5.78
CA ASP A 76 -10.76 -18.99 -6.77
C ASP A 76 -9.37 -18.64 -6.20
N PHE A 77 -9.23 -17.46 -5.60
CA PHE A 77 -7.98 -16.98 -5.01
C PHE A 77 -7.44 -17.93 -3.93
N VAL A 78 -8.28 -18.28 -2.96
CA VAL A 78 -7.90 -19.21 -1.89
C VAL A 78 -7.64 -20.60 -2.46
N GLY A 79 -8.50 -21.07 -3.37
CA GLY A 79 -8.40 -22.40 -3.96
C GLY A 79 -7.13 -22.62 -4.78
N VAL A 80 -6.70 -21.60 -5.55
CA VAL A 80 -5.45 -21.65 -6.34
C VAL A 80 -4.23 -21.74 -5.44
N ILE A 81 -4.17 -20.90 -4.39
CA ILE A 81 -2.99 -20.81 -3.51
C ILE A 81 -2.96 -22.00 -2.54
N ALA A 82 -4.01 -22.22 -1.77
CA ALA A 82 -4.07 -23.28 -0.79
C ALA A 82 -4.07 -24.69 -1.42
N GLY A 83 -4.58 -24.81 -2.65
CA GLY A 83 -4.48 -26.03 -3.46
C GLY A 83 -3.13 -26.21 -4.15
N LYS A 84 -2.18 -25.29 -3.94
CA LYS A 84 -0.82 -25.31 -4.52
C LYS A 84 -0.79 -25.39 -6.06
N LYS A 85 -1.86 -24.93 -6.73
CA LYS A 85 -1.87 -24.78 -8.20
C LYS A 85 -0.88 -23.70 -8.64
N THR A 86 -0.70 -22.68 -7.81
CA THR A 86 0.41 -21.73 -7.88
C THR A 86 1.10 -21.72 -6.52
N ILE A 87 2.39 -22.01 -6.52
CA ILE A 87 3.24 -21.98 -5.33
C ILE A 87 4.07 -20.72 -5.40
N TYR A 88 3.96 -19.85 -4.41
CA TYR A 88 4.83 -18.68 -4.28
C TYR A 88 6.12 -19.09 -3.58
N LYS A 89 7.26 -18.93 -4.26
CA LYS A 89 8.61 -19.19 -3.69
C LYS A 89 9.14 -17.97 -2.96
N SER A 90 8.86 -16.79 -3.49
CA SER A 90 9.15 -15.51 -2.86
C SER A 90 8.12 -14.46 -3.25
N ILE A 91 7.88 -13.51 -2.38
CA ILE A 91 7.08 -12.31 -2.63
C ILE A 91 7.83 -11.13 -2.03
N VAL A 92 8.03 -10.09 -2.84
CA VAL A 92 8.61 -8.81 -2.43
C VAL A 92 7.64 -7.70 -2.78
N LEU A 93 7.29 -6.89 -1.79
CA LEU A 93 6.48 -5.69 -1.97
C LEU A 93 7.39 -4.46 -1.87
N SER A 94 7.33 -3.58 -2.87
CA SER A 94 8.07 -2.33 -2.86
C SER A 94 7.14 -1.13 -3.10
N ASP A 95 7.60 0.06 -2.70
CA ASP A 95 6.88 1.32 -2.80
C ASP A 95 5.46 1.28 -2.17
N PRO A 96 5.30 0.77 -0.92
CA PRO A 96 3.99 0.60 -0.32
C PRO A 96 3.39 1.94 0.12
N THR A 97 2.14 2.18 -0.25
CA THR A 97 1.32 3.27 0.27
C THR A 97 0.03 2.73 0.87
N VAL A 98 -0.45 3.35 1.94
CA VAL A 98 -1.74 3.04 2.59
C VAL A 98 -2.43 4.35 2.91
N ALA A 99 -3.71 4.44 2.61
CA ALA A 99 -4.59 5.53 3.01
C ALA A 99 -5.90 4.97 3.56
N VAL A 100 -6.29 5.41 4.75
CA VAL A 100 -7.51 4.96 5.43
C VAL A 100 -8.58 6.06 5.36
N VAL A 101 -9.80 5.67 5.01
CA VAL A 101 -10.99 6.54 4.98
C VAL A 101 -12.14 5.79 5.66
N GLY A 102 -12.45 6.16 6.90
CA GLY A 102 -13.45 5.45 7.70
C GLY A 102 -13.10 3.96 7.88
N ASN A 103 -14.02 3.10 7.51
CA ASN A 103 -13.83 1.65 7.56
C ASN A 103 -13.24 1.05 6.25
N ASN A 104 -12.67 1.89 5.39
CA ASN A 104 -12.06 1.47 4.14
C ASN A 104 -10.61 1.93 4.07
N ALA A 105 -9.79 1.16 3.37
CA ALA A 105 -8.42 1.55 3.08
C ALA A 105 -8.06 1.24 1.63
N ILE A 106 -7.23 2.09 1.06
CA ILE A 106 -6.61 1.87 -0.24
C ILE A 106 -5.12 1.62 0.00
N ALA A 107 -4.60 0.53 -0.56
CA ALA A 107 -3.17 0.23 -0.54
C ALA A 107 -2.65 0.06 -1.97
N ARG A 108 -1.41 0.51 -2.20
CA ARG A 108 -0.70 0.31 -3.46
C ARG A 108 0.71 -0.17 -3.18
N HIS A 109 1.22 -1.01 -4.05
CA HIS A 109 2.62 -1.46 -4.04
C HIS A 109 2.99 -2.05 -5.39
N ILE A 110 4.27 -2.22 -5.63
CA ILE A 110 4.77 -3.13 -6.66
C ILE A 110 4.88 -4.52 -6.03
N PHE A 111 4.31 -5.50 -6.69
CA PHE A 111 4.34 -6.91 -6.30
C PHE A 111 5.30 -7.65 -7.24
N ALA A 112 6.36 -8.20 -6.69
CA ALA A 112 7.29 -9.07 -7.41
C ALA A 112 7.29 -10.44 -6.74
N ALA A 113 7.17 -11.51 -7.53
CA ALA A 113 7.10 -12.86 -7.01
C ALA A 113 7.79 -13.86 -7.94
N GLU A 114 8.46 -14.84 -7.33
CA GLU A 114 8.86 -16.07 -7.99
C GLU A 114 7.82 -17.14 -7.66
N THR A 115 7.38 -17.87 -8.68
CA THR A 115 6.32 -18.85 -8.56
C THR A 115 6.68 -20.18 -9.20
N GLU A 116 5.90 -21.21 -8.89
CA GLU A 116 5.91 -22.48 -9.58
C GLU A 116 4.46 -22.92 -9.81
N ALA A 117 4.15 -23.33 -11.02
CA ALA A 117 2.85 -23.90 -11.40
C ALA A 117 3.07 -25.12 -12.28
N ASP A 118 2.46 -26.25 -11.96
CA ASP A 118 2.64 -27.54 -12.66
C ASP A 118 4.12 -27.92 -12.84
N GLY A 119 4.93 -27.68 -11.77
CA GLY A 119 6.37 -27.94 -11.78
C GLY A 119 7.20 -26.99 -12.65
N LYS A 120 6.59 -25.96 -13.22
CA LYS A 120 7.28 -24.98 -14.07
C LYS A 120 7.51 -23.68 -13.30
N PRO A 121 8.75 -23.14 -13.29
CA PRO A 121 9.04 -21.87 -12.68
C PRO A 121 8.38 -20.74 -13.46
N GLY A 122 7.97 -19.70 -12.74
CA GLY A 122 7.42 -18.47 -13.27
C GLY A 122 7.80 -17.28 -12.42
N SER A 123 7.58 -16.09 -12.95
CA SER A 123 7.76 -14.84 -12.19
C SER A 123 6.67 -13.84 -12.56
N ALA A 124 6.41 -12.92 -11.64
CA ALA A 124 5.50 -11.80 -11.86
C ALA A 124 6.09 -10.52 -11.29
N LYS A 125 5.96 -9.42 -12.02
CA LYS A 125 6.20 -8.07 -11.50
C LYS A 125 5.11 -7.16 -12.03
N VAL A 126 4.26 -6.67 -11.12
CA VAL A 126 3.05 -5.90 -11.45
C VAL A 126 2.82 -4.81 -10.41
N GLY A 127 2.17 -3.72 -10.85
CA GLY A 127 1.57 -2.80 -9.91
C GLY A 127 0.28 -3.39 -9.34
N VAL A 128 -0.01 -3.12 -8.07
CA VAL A 128 -1.19 -3.62 -7.38
C VAL A 128 -1.90 -2.49 -6.66
N LEU A 129 -3.22 -2.42 -6.86
CA LEU A 129 -4.15 -1.67 -6.04
C LEU A 129 -4.97 -2.65 -5.21
N GLN A 130 -5.08 -2.39 -3.92
CA GLN A 130 -5.92 -3.14 -2.99
C GLN A 130 -6.92 -2.20 -2.32
N VAL A 131 -8.14 -2.70 -2.11
CA VAL A 131 -9.13 -2.09 -1.24
C VAL A 131 -9.37 -3.03 -0.07
N TRP A 132 -9.23 -2.51 1.13
CA TRP A 132 -9.47 -3.22 2.37
C TRP A 132 -10.70 -2.64 3.06
N VAL A 133 -11.49 -3.49 3.73
CA VAL A 133 -12.66 -3.10 4.51
C VAL A 133 -12.51 -3.61 5.94
N LYS A 134 -12.87 -2.77 6.92
CA LYS A 134 -12.89 -3.15 8.33
C LYS A 134 -14.24 -3.80 8.64
N ASP A 135 -14.21 -5.10 8.92
CA ASP A 135 -15.37 -5.92 9.23
C ASP A 135 -15.16 -6.63 10.56
N GLY A 136 -16.07 -6.42 11.52
CA GLY A 136 -15.95 -7.00 12.86
C GLY A 136 -14.64 -6.65 13.58
N GLY A 137 -14.07 -5.45 13.30
CA GLY A 137 -12.80 -5.01 13.88
C GLY A 137 -11.55 -5.54 13.16
N ALA A 138 -11.69 -6.43 12.17
CA ALA A 138 -10.59 -6.95 11.36
C ALA A 138 -10.59 -6.34 9.96
N TRP A 139 -9.40 -6.08 9.41
CA TRP A 139 -9.24 -5.64 8.03
C TRP A 139 -9.22 -6.84 7.09
N LYS A 140 -10.10 -6.81 6.06
CA LYS A 140 -10.23 -7.86 5.05
C LYS A 140 -10.05 -7.28 3.65
N LEU A 141 -9.37 -8.02 2.79
CA LEU A 141 -9.18 -7.67 1.38
C LEU A 141 -10.50 -7.78 0.63
N LEU A 142 -11.02 -6.65 0.15
CA LEU A 142 -12.27 -6.57 -0.60
C LEU A 142 -12.04 -6.56 -2.12
N ALA A 143 -11.01 -5.85 -2.57
CA ALA A 143 -10.65 -5.81 -3.98
C ALA A 143 -9.13 -5.80 -4.18
N ARG A 144 -8.69 -6.41 -5.25
CA ARG A 144 -7.31 -6.39 -5.73
C ARG A 144 -7.30 -6.24 -7.24
N GLN A 145 -6.53 -5.29 -7.75
CA GLN A 145 -6.32 -5.12 -9.18
C GLN A 145 -4.82 -5.09 -9.47
N ALA A 146 -4.37 -6.05 -10.26
CA ALA A 146 -3.02 -6.03 -10.81
C ALA A 146 -3.02 -5.32 -12.17
N PHE A 147 -1.95 -4.58 -12.45
CA PHE A 147 -1.74 -3.90 -13.73
C PHE A 147 -0.26 -3.98 -14.13
N ARG A 148 0.00 -3.90 -15.43
CA ARG A 148 1.37 -3.87 -15.96
C ARG A 148 2.04 -2.55 -15.62
N THR A 149 3.32 -2.60 -15.28
CA THR A 149 4.18 -1.44 -14.98
C THR A 149 5.26 -1.33 -16.04
#